data_13128ec7d9b4b0d9154567b9f630e88e
#
_entry.id   13128ec7d9b4b0d9154567b9f630e88e
#
_cell.length_a   1.000
_cell.length_b   1.000
_cell.length_c   1.000
_cell.angle_alpha   90.00
_cell.angle_beta   90.00
_cell.angle_gamma   90.00
#
_symmetry.space_group_name_H-M   'P 1'
#
loop_
_entity.id
_entity.type
_entity.pdbx_description
1 polymer ?
#
loop_
_entity_poly.entity_id
_entity_poly.type
_entity_poly.pdbx_seq_one_letter_code
_entity_poly.pdbx_strand_id
1 'polypeptide(L)'
;MVIRPAGFVVALTVVIAGARAGTQAPQAPSETQMPAAISLPPAFDRVLRDYEAAWRDGDGPRLAALFTEDGFAVQSGSPIRRGRAAIAGGITKPGGSLQLTAYAYSSSGTVGYIIGGYRYPTTVGAGGRFVLALQSGPDGHWLIAADLDNSGPRAR
;
A
#
# COMPACT_ATOMS: atom_id res chain seq x y z
N MET A 1 4.27 93.79 -25.63
CA MET A 1 5.13 92.95 -24.81
C MET A 1 4.29 91.74 -24.31
N VAL A 2 4.32 90.62 -25.03
CA VAL A 2 3.44 89.52 -24.82
C VAL A 2 4.29 88.35 -24.31
N ILE A 3 4.05 87.91 -23.06
CA ILE A 3 4.73 86.82 -22.41
C ILE A 3 3.88 85.52 -22.68
N ARG A 4 4.48 84.58 -23.35
CA ARG A 4 3.89 83.20 -23.54
C ARG A 4 4.36 82.35 -22.39
N PRO A 5 3.42 81.55 -21.76
CA PRO A 5 3.84 80.52 -20.83
C PRO A 5 4.17 79.23 -21.58
N ALA A 6 5.29 78.65 -21.17
CA ALA A 6 5.71 77.28 -21.62
C ALA A 6 4.87 76.19 -20.99
N GLY A 7 4.23 75.46 -21.82
CA GLY A 7 3.48 74.25 -21.37
C GLY A 7 4.42 73.07 -21.13
N PHE A 8 4.45 72.55 -19.92
CA PHE A 8 5.10 71.29 -19.56
C PHE A 8 4.14 70.13 -19.89
N VAL A 9 4.51 69.33 -20.86
CA VAL A 9 3.84 68.04 -21.11
C VAL A 9 4.52 66.98 -20.28
N VAL A 10 3.82 66.48 -19.24
CA VAL A 10 4.25 65.32 -18.47
C VAL A 10 3.72 64.08 -19.16
N ALA A 11 4.59 63.30 -19.80
CA ALA A 11 4.27 62.01 -20.35
C ALA A 11 4.19 60.97 -19.24
N LEU A 12 2.99 60.56 -18.91
CA LEU A 12 2.76 59.44 -17.94
C LEU A 12 2.95 58.11 -18.67
N THR A 13 4.10 57.47 -18.44
CA THR A 13 4.39 56.11 -18.94
C THR A 13 3.73 55.11 -18.04
N VAL A 14 2.62 54.53 -18.44
CA VAL A 14 1.96 53.42 -17.76
C VAL A 14 2.71 52.12 -18.11
N VAL A 15 3.51 51.60 -17.17
CA VAL A 15 4.11 50.26 -17.28
C VAL A 15 3.06 49.24 -16.85
N ILE A 16 2.42 48.55 -17.82
CA ILE A 16 1.57 47.44 -17.55
C ILE A 16 2.44 46.20 -17.30
N ALA A 17 2.68 45.88 -16.03
CA ALA A 17 3.29 44.63 -15.62
C ALA A 17 2.27 43.50 -15.84
N GLY A 18 2.36 42.83 -16.99
CA GLY A 18 1.57 41.62 -17.28
C GLY A 18 1.96 40.47 -16.37
N ALA A 19 1.23 40.28 -15.27
CA ALA A 19 1.31 39.06 -14.49
C ALA A 19 0.76 37.89 -15.33
N ARG A 20 1.64 37.08 -15.90
CA ARG A 20 1.26 35.79 -16.46
C ARG A 20 0.88 34.88 -15.28
N ALA A 21 -0.40 34.75 -15.00
CA ALA A 21 -0.93 33.68 -14.19
C ALA A 21 -0.64 32.38 -14.96
N GLY A 22 0.44 31.71 -14.57
CA GLY A 22 0.70 30.34 -15.02
C GLY A 22 -0.43 29.45 -14.50
N THR A 23 -1.34 29.07 -15.37
CA THR A 23 -2.32 28.04 -15.08
C THR A 23 -1.55 26.72 -14.95
N GLN A 24 -1.18 26.37 -13.73
CA GLN A 24 -0.59 25.06 -13.42
C GLN A 24 -1.71 24.04 -13.66
N ALA A 25 -1.58 23.24 -14.72
CA ALA A 25 -2.49 22.13 -14.95
C ALA A 25 -2.50 21.22 -13.71
N PRO A 26 -3.66 20.64 -13.34
CA PRO A 26 -3.71 19.68 -12.25
C PRO A 26 -2.72 18.57 -12.56
N GLN A 27 -1.69 18.44 -11.74
CA GLN A 27 -0.78 17.31 -11.83
C GLN A 27 -1.59 16.06 -11.48
N ALA A 28 -1.72 15.16 -12.45
CA ALA A 28 -2.25 13.83 -12.20
C ALA A 28 -1.45 13.23 -11.02
N PRO A 29 -2.11 12.52 -10.08
CA PRO A 29 -1.41 11.87 -8.97
C PRO A 29 -0.30 11.01 -9.56
N SER A 30 0.93 11.22 -9.12
CA SER A 30 2.07 10.40 -9.55
C SER A 30 1.78 8.95 -9.15
N GLU A 31 1.48 8.09 -10.10
CA GLU A 31 1.12 6.67 -9.92
C GLU A 31 2.22 5.83 -9.22
N THR A 32 3.34 6.43 -8.89
CA THR A 32 4.54 5.71 -8.42
C THR A 32 4.81 5.87 -6.92
N GLN A 33 4.07 6.72 -6.19
CA GLN A 33 4.34 6.93 -4.78
C GLN A 33 3.57 5.92 -3.92
N MET A 34 4.32 4.98 -3.31
CA MET A 34 3.73 4.05 -2.33
C MET A 34 3.17 4.85 -1.14
N PRO A 35 1.97 4.48 -0.65
CA PRO A 35 1.42 5.12 0.55
C PRO A 35 2.39 5.05 1.73
N ALA A 36 2.30 6.02 2.65
CA ALA A 36 3.08 5.97 3.88
C ALA A 36 2.69 4.75 4.73
N ALA A 37 3.69 4.15 5.35
CA ALA A 37 3.46 3.06 6.31
C ALA A 37 2.68 3.57 7.53
N ILE A 38 1.78 2.75 8.03
CA ILE A 38 1.01 3.03 9.25
C ILE A 38 1.31 2.00 10.35
N SER A 39 1.11 2.39 11.60
CA SER A 39 1.10 1.46 12.72
C SER A 39 -0.27 0.79 12.83
N LEU A 40 -0.28 -0.51 13.07
CA LEU A 40 -1.50 -1.29 13.30
C LEU A 40 -1.77 -1.46 14.80
N PRO A 41 -3.05 -1.64 15.20
CA PRO A 41 -3.36 -2.18 16.52
C PRO A 41 -2.66 -3.52 16.75
N PRO A 42 -2.26 -3.87 17.99
CA PRO A 42 -1.48 -5.07 18.27
C PRO A 42 -2.07 -6.37 17.72
N ALA A 43 -3.40 -6.50 17.75
CA ALA A 43 -4.09 -7.69 17.25
C ALA A 43 -3.97 -7.86 15.71
N PHE A 44 -3.91 -6.76 14.96
CA PHE A 44 -3.72 -6.77 13.52
C PHE A 44 -2.23 -6.92 13.16
N ASP A 45 -1.34 -6.23 13.89
CA ASP A 45 0.11 -6.36 13.66
C ASP A 45 0.58 -7.79 13.88
N ARG A 46 0.07 -8.48 14.91
CA ARG A 46 0.34 -9.89 15.15
C ARG A 46 0.08 -10.75 13.91
N VAL A 47 -1.01 -10.53 13.17
CA VAL A 47 -1.31 -11.30 11.96
C VAL A 47 -0.18 -11.19 10.94
N LEU A 48 0.34 -9.96 10.74
CA LEU A 48 1.46 -9.75 9.81
C LEU A 48 2.76 -10.37 10.30
N ARG A 49 3.10 -10.21 11.60
CA ARG A 49 4.35 -10.74 12.17
C ARG A 49 4.35 -12.27 12.21
N ASP A 50 3.22 -12.88 12.56
CA ASP A 50 3.08 -14.34 12.54
C ASP A 50 3.17 -14.90 11.12
N TYR A 51 2.58 -14.20 10.13
CA TYR A 51 2.70 -14.56 8.72
C TYR A 51 4.15 -14.52 8.25
N GLU A 52 4.88 -13.42 8.52
CA GLU A 52 6.31 -13.30 8.18
C GLU A 52 7.14 -14.41 8.79
N ALA A 53 6.89 -14.75 10.05
CA ALA A 53 7.62 -15.79 10.75
C ALA A 53 7.37 -17.17 10.14
N ALA A 54 6.10 -17.54 9.95
CA ALA A 54 5.73 -18.84 9.35
C ALA A 54 6.26 -18.98 7.91
N TRP A 55 6.18 -17.90 7.13
CA TRP A 55 6.71 -17.85 5.76
C TRP A 55 8.23 -18.03 5.73
N ARG A 56 8.94 -17.28 6.55
CA ARG A 56 10.41 -17.38 6.65
C ARG A 56 10.86 -18.79 7.00
N ASP A 57 10.18 -19.41 7.97
CA ASP A 57 10.52 -20.74 8.47
C ASP A 57 10.08 -21.87 7.51
N GLY A 58 9.24 -21.57 6.52
CA GLY A 58 8.65 -22.56 5.60
C GLY A 58 7.64 -23.47 6.29
N ASP A 59 7.06 -22.99 7.39
CA ASP A 59 6.12 -23.75 8.20
C ASP A 59 4.68 -23.62 7.64
N GLY A 60 4.35 -24.49 6.69
CA GLY A 60 3.04 -24.48 6.04
C GLY A 60 1.88 -24.66 7.03
N PRO A 61 1.90 -25.62 7.95
CA PRO A 61 0.89 -25.75 8.98
C PRO A 61 0.71 -24.51 9.85
N ARG A 62 1.80 -23.88 10.28
CA ARG A 62 1.76 -22.64 11.06
C ARG A 62 1.19 -21.48 10.26
N LEU A 63 1.57 -21.35 8.98
CA LEU A 63 1.00 -20.34 8.10
C LEU A 63 -0.51 -20.56 7.91
N ALA A 64 -0.92 -21.78 7.63
CA ALA A 64 -2.31 -22.13 7.42
C ALA A 64 -3.18 -21.92 8.68
N ALA A 65 -2.60 -22.05 9.88
CA ALA A 65 -3.29 -21.78 11.14
C ALA A 65 -3.69 -20.30 11.31
N LEU A 66 -3.06 -19.39 10.57
CA LEU A 66 -3.43 -17.97 10.54
C LEU A 66 -4.70 -17.71 9.73
N PHE A 67 -5.15 -18.67 8.93
CA PHE A 67 -6.34 -18.55 8.11
C PHE A 67 -7.58 -19.13 8.81
N THR A 68 -8.76 -18.66 8.40
CA THR A 68 -10.01 -19.38 8.72
C THR A 68 -9.96 -20.78 8.11
N GLU A 69 -10.82 -21.69 8.59
CA GLU A 69 -10.79 -23.09 8.14
C GLU A 69 -11.00 -23.22 6.63
N ASP A 70 -11.86 -22.40 6.05
CA ASP A 70 -12.17 -22.33 4.62
C ASP A 70 -11.53 -21.14 3.89
N GLY A 71 -10.53 -20.49 4.50
CA GLY A 71 -9.86 -19.31 3.99
C GLY A 71 -9.21 -19.50 2.62
N PHE A 72 -8.96 -18.38 1.95
CA PHE A 72 -8.40 -18.37 0.59
C PHE A 72 -7.00 -17.76 0.58
N ALA A 73 -6.09 -18.37 -0.16
CA ALA A 73 -4.84 -17.77 -0.59
C ALA A 73 -4.82 -17.62 -2.11
N VAL A 74 -4.78 -16.37 -2.59
CA VAL A 74 -4.84 -15.98 -4.00
C VAL A 74 -3.55 -15.25 -4.34
N GLN A 75 -2.49 -16.01 -4.53
CA GLN A 75 -1.15 -15.48 -4.76
C GLN A 75 -0.88 -15.34 -6.26
N SER A 76 -0.26 -14.22 -6.63
CA SER A 76 0.09 -13.92 -8.02
C SER A 76 0.90 -15.05 -8.66
N GLY A 77 0.42 -15.52 -9.82
CA GLY A 77 1.09 -16.58 -10.56
C GLY A 77 0.95 -17.98 -9.97
N SER A 78 0.10 -18.18 -8.96
CA SER A 78 -0.15 -19.46 -8.31
C SER A 78 -1.63 -19.86 -8.43
N PRO A 79 -1.96 -21.17 -8.39
CA PRO A 79 -3.34 -21.59 -8.26
C PRO A 79 -3.98 -21.08 -6.96
N ILE A 80 -5.27 -20.76 -7.02
CA ILE A 80 -6.04 -20.40 -5.83
C ILE A 80 -6.08 -21.62 -4.89
N ARG A 81 -5.76 -21.40 -3.61
CA ARG A 81 -5.86 -22.41 -2.55
C ARG A 81 -6.99 -22.05 -1.62
N ARG A 82 -7.82 -23.01 -1.31
CA ARG A 82 -8.92 -22.87 -0.35
C ARG A 82 -8.77 -23.88 0.77
N GLY A 83 -8.90 -23.38 1.99
CA GLY A 83 -8.83 -24.15 3.22
C GLY A 83 -7.39 -24.43 3.67
N ARG A 84 -7.25 -24.64 4.99
CA ARG A 84 -5.94 -24.77 5.64
C ARG A 84 -5.05 -25.85 5.05
N ALA A 85 -5.62 -27.02 4.70
CA ALA A 85 -4.84 -28.11 4.12
C ALA A 85 -4.20 -27.74 2.79
N ALA A 86 -4.95 -27.09 1.89
CA ALA A 86 -4.44 -26.64 0.59
C ALA A 86 -3.41 -25.50 0.74
N ILE A 87 -3.63 -24.59 1.70
CA ILE A 87 -2.71 -23.49 2.00
C ILE A 87 -1.40 -24.04 2.55
N ALA A 88 -1.45 -24.95 3.55
CA ALA A 88 -0.27 -25.60 4.12
C ALA A 88 0.56 -26.32 3.05
N GLY A 89 -0.10 -27.08 2.18
CA GLY A 89 0.54 -27.83 1.09
C GLY A 89 1.19 -26.93 0.02
N GLY A 90 0.85 -25.65 -0.01
CA GLY A 90 1.50 -24.66 -0.89
C GLY A 90 2.86 -24.17 -0.40
N ILE A 91 3.19 -24.39 0.86
CA ILE A 91 4.45 -23.96 1.48
C ILE A 91 5.33 -25.18 1.64
N THR A 92 6.28 -25.35 0.73
CA THR A 92 7.13 -26.55 0.67
C THR A 92 8.59 -26.29 1.03
N LYS A 93 8.94 -25.03 1.26
CA LYS A 93 10.31 -24.59 1.60
C LYS A 93 10.29 -23.22 2.27
N PRO A 94 11.34 -22.82 2.98
CA PRO A 94 11.50 -21.47 3.50
C PRO A 94 11.32 -20.41 2.41
N GLY A 95 10.50 -19.40 2.72
CA GLY A 95 10.12 -18.34 1.76
C GLY A 95 11.07 -17.15 1.76
N GLY A 96 12.06 -17.13 2.67
CA GLY A 96 13.01 -16.03 2.82
C GLY A 96 12.49 -14.89 3.68
N SER A 97 13.27 -13.81 3.73
CA SER A 97 13.02 -12.64 4.59
C SER A 97 11.89 -11.76 4.02
N LEU A 98 10.65 -12.23 4.12
CA LEU A 98 9.47 -11.44 3.79
C LEU A 98 9.28 -10.31 4.80
N GLN A 99 8.99 -9.10 4.32
CA GLN A 99 8.59 -7.96 5.14
C GLN A 99 7.23 -7.44 4.65
N LEU A 100 6.26 -7.36 5.56
CA LEU A 100 4.92 -6.84 5.33
C LEU A 100 4.79 -5.45 5.94
N THR A 101 4.25 -4.50 5.17
CA THR A 101 4.03 -3.12 5.60
C THR A 101 2.57 -2.77 5.38
N ALA A 102 1.89 -2.30 6.42
CA ALA A 102 0.51 -1.84 6.31
C ALA A 102 0.44 -0.40 5.82
N TYR A 103 -0.54 -0.10 4.95
CA TYR A 103 -0.87 1.24 4.46
C TYR A 103 -2.26 1.69 4.90
N ALA A 104 -3.17 0.75 5.09
CA ALA A 104 -4.50 1.01 5.60
C ALA A 104 -5.05 -0.23 6.32
N TYR A 105 -5.94 -0.01 7.26
CA TYR A 105 -6.76 -1.06 7.85
C TYR A 105 -8.11 -0.49 8.28
N SER A 106 -9.08 -1.36 8.45
CA SER A 106 -10.34 -1.05 9.12
C SER A 106 -10.94 -2.32 9.69
N SER A 107 -11.83 -2.17 10.67
CA SER A 107 -12.63 -3.27 11.21
C SER A 107 -14.01 -2.79 11.64
N SER A 108 -14.99 -3.67 11.52
CA SER A 108 -16.35 -3.46 11.99
C SER A 108 -16.91 -4.79 12.49
N GLY A 109 -17.21 -4.86 13.79
CA GLY A 109 -17.62 -6.11 14.42
C GLY A 109 -16.56 -7.20 14.28
N THR A 110 -16.91 -8.30 13.64
CA THR A 110 -16.04 -9.46 13.47
C THR A 110 -15.30 -9.50 12.13
N VAL A 111 -15.41 -8.46 11.30
CA VAL A 111 -14.74 -8.40 10.00
C VAL A 111 -13.78 -7.22 9.92
N GLY A 112 -12.70 -7.37 9.17
CA GLY A 112 -11.73 -6.31 8.96
C GLY A 112 -10.87 -6.56 7.73
N TYR A 113 -9.99 -5.61 7.44
CA TYR A 113 -9.00 -5.77 6.38
C TYR A 113 -7.69 -5.05 6.72
N ILE A 114 -6.63 -5.50 6.09
CA ILE A 114 -5.35 -4.81 6.00
C ILE A 114 -4.99 -4.67 4.52
N ILE A 115 -4.68 -3.46 4.08
CA ILE A 115 -4.08 -3.19 2.77
C ILE A 115 -2.62 -2.87 3.00
N GLY A 116 -1.73 -3.49 2.24
CA GLY A 116 -0.30 -3.29 2.43
C GLY A 116 0.55 -3.63 1.23
N GLY A 117 1.83 -3.56 1.45
CA GLY A 117 2.85 -4.00 0.52
C GLY A 117 3.77 -5.03 1.17
N TYR A 118 4.41 -5.81 0.32
CA TYR A 118 5.43 -6.75 0.76
C TYR A 118 6.71 -6.57 -0.04
N ARG A 119 7.83 -6.92 0.58
CA ARG A 119 9.13 -6.92 -0.07
C ARG A 119 10.02 -8.04 0.47
N TYR A 120 10.99 -8.40 -0.33
CA TYR A 120 12.10 -9.29 0.06
C TYR A 120 13.40 -8.48 0.06
N PRO A 121 13.92 -8.03 1.24
CA PRO A 121 15.08 -7.14 1.31
C PRO A 121 16.34 -7.68 0.62
N THR A 122 16.47 -9.00 0.56
CA THR A 122 17.61 -9.68 -0.07
C THR A 122 17.47 -9.83 -1.59
N THR A 123 16.33 -9.46 -2.17
CA THR A 123 16.06 -9.61 -3.62
C THR A 123 15.58 -8.29 -4.19
N VAL A 124 16.45 -7.63 -4.94
CA VAL A 124 16.14 -6.33 -5.55
C VAL A 124 14.91 -6.44 -6.47
N GLY A 125 13.94 -5.55 -6.29
CA GLY A 125 12.72 -5.50 -7.10
C GLY A 125 11.70 -6.60 -6.81
N ALA A 126 11.96 -7.51 -5.85
CA ALA A 126 10.98 -8.50 -5.45
C ALA A 126 10.05 -7.92 -4.38
N GLY A 127 8.79 -7.79 -4.73
CA GLY A 127 7.74 -7.27 -3.85
C GLY A 127 6.42 -7.10 -4.58
N GLY A 128 5.45 -6.57 -3.85
CA GLY A 128 4.11 -6.34 -4.38
C GLY A 128 3.20 -5.70 -3.36
N ARG A 129 1.91 -5.89 -3.58
CA ARG A 129 0.84 -5.37 -2.73
C ARG A 129 -0.05 -6.52 -2.30
N PHE A 130 -0.68 -6.37 -1.15
CA PHE A 130 -1.62 -7.37 -0.65
C PHE A 130 -2.87 -6.72 -0.05
N VAL A 131 -3.92 -7.50 -0.01
CA VAL A 131 -5.11 -7.26 0.80
C VAL A 131 -5.37 -8.52 1.62
N LEU A 132 -5.38 -8.38 2.94
CA LEU A 132 -5.89 -9.41 3.83
C LEU A 132 -7.31 -9.04 4.24
N ALA A 133 -8.28 -9.87 3.89
CA ALA A 133 -9.59 -9.84 4.53
C ALA A 133 -9.52 -10.66 5.82
N LEU A 134 -9.98 -10.09 6.92
CA LEU A 134 -9.85 -10.67 8.25
C LEU A 134 -11.21 -10.97 8.86
N GLN A 135 -11.26 -12.02 9.65
CA GLN A 135 -12.41 -12.41 10.46
C GLN A 135 -11.95 -12.71 11.89
N SER A 136 -12.64 -12.12 12.87
CA SER A 136 -12.41 -12.44 14.29
C SER A 136 -13.11 -13.74 14.66
N GLY A 137 -12.37 -14.65 15.25
CA GLY A 137 -12.92 -15.85 15.86
C GLY A 137 -13.66 -15.58 17.18
N PRO A 138 -14.33 -16.61 17.75
CA PRO A 138 -15.02 -16.47 19.03
C PRO A 138 -14.10 -16.10 20.21
N ASP A 139 -12.83 -16.40 20.12
CA ASP A 139 -11.78 -16.10 21.07
C ASP A 139 -11.19 -14.70 20.90
N GLY A 140 -11.71 -13.89 19.94
CA GLY A 140 -11.23 -12.54 19.64
C GLY A 140 -9.96 -12.52 18.80
N HIS A 141 -9.39 -13.67 18.38
CA HIS A 141 -8.25 -13.71 17.48
C HIS A 141 -8.66 -13.43 16.04
N TRP A 142 -7.90 -12.56 15.37
CA TRP A 142 -8.10 -12.25 13.97
C TRP A 142 -7.42 -13.32 13.10
N LEU A 143 -8.19 -13.90 12.19
CA LEU A 143 -7.77 -14.89 11.21
C LEU A 143 -7.95 -14.31 9.80
N ILE A 144 -7.15 -14.81 8.85
CA ILE A 144 -7.20 -14.42 7.44
C ILE A 144 -8.31 -15.22 6.75
N ALA A 145 -9.37 -14.53 6.33
CA ALA A 145 -10.43 -15.14 5.50
C ALA A 145 -10.00 -15.19 4.02
N ALA A 146 -9.27 -14.18 3.57
CA ALA A 146 -8.66 -14.18 2.24
C ALA A 146 -7.36 -13.38 2.24
N ASP A 147 -6.34 -13.91 1.57
CA ASP A 147 -5.09 -13.26 1.24
C ASP A 147 -5.02 -13.12 -0.28
N LEU A 148 -5.08 -11.89 -0.75
CA LEU A 148 -4.94 -11.55 -2.16
C LEU A 148 -3.65 -10.75 -2.35
N ASP A 149 -2.71 -11.28 -3.10
CA ASP A 149 -1.51 -10.56 -3.47
C ASP A 149 -1.40 -10.30 -4.97
N ASN A 150 -0.65 -9.24 -5.29
CA ASN A 150 -0.28 -8.89 -6.64
C ASN A 150 1.19 -8.49 -6.66
N SER A 151 2.00 -9.24 -7.39
CA SER A 151 3.42 -8.93 -7.58
C SER A 151 3.58 -7.57 -8.24
N GLY A 152 4.51 -6.77 -7.72
CA GLY A 152 4.89 -5.50 -8.34
C GLY A 152 5.53 -5.71 -9.71
N PRO A 153 5.70 -4.62 -10.50
CA PRO A 153 6.45 -4.66 -11.74
C PRO A 153 7.85 -5.22 -11.46
N ARG A 154 8.26 -6.22 -12.23
CA ARG A 154 9.67 -6.66 -12.16
C ARG A 154 10.53 -5.54 -12.72
N ALA A 155 11.57 -5.13 -11.98
CA ALA A 155 12.60 -4.27 -12.53
C ALA A 155 13.18 -4.97 -13.79
N ARG A 156 13.16 -4.23 -14.91
CA ARG A 156 13.77 -4.69 -16.17
C ARG A 156 15.26 -4.48 -16.11
#